data_0238e1d8d399c2be1b8fb2ff87aebcf7
#
_entry.id   0238e1d8d399c2be1b8fb2ff87aebcf7
#
_cell.length_a   1.000
_cell.length_b   1.000
_cell.length_c   1.000
_cell.angle_alpha   90.00
_cell.angle_beta   90.00
_cell.angle_gamma   90.00
#
_symmetry.space_group_name_H-M   'P 1'
#
loop_
_entity.id
_entity.type
_entity.pdbx_description
1 polymer ?
#
loop_
_entity_poly.entity_id
_entity_poly.type
_entity_poly.pdbx_seq_one_letter_code
_entity_poly.pdbx_strand_id
1 'polypeptide(L)'
;MSHILIVEDEPVIRGALRKLLVRHEHSVAEADSVEQAREQHLNQFDLIISDLRLPGEPGTALIASAGATPVLIMTSYASLRSAVDAMRQ
;
A
#
# COMPACT_ATOMS: atom_id res chain seq x y z
N MET A 1 -10.22 9.75 12.61
CA MET A 1 -10.69 8.80 11.58
C MET A 1 -10.18 9.24 10.22
N SER A 2 -9.44 8.39 9.56
CA SER A 2 -8.84 8.70 8.26
C SER A 2 -9.38 7.77 7.19
N HIS A 3 -9.32 8.24 5.94
CA HIS A 3 -9.69 7.45 4.78
C HIS A 3 -8.40 7.01 4.09
N ILE A 4 -8.13 5.71 4.09
CA ILE A 4 -6.83 5.14 3.68
C ILE A 4 -7.02 4.18 2.51
N LEU A 5 -6.17 4.33 1.49
CA LEU A 5 -6.09 3.37 0.39
C LEU A 5 -4.91 2.43 0.63
N ILE A 6 -5.18 1.13 0.52
CA ILE A 6 -4.13 0.10 0.57
C ILE A 6 -3.92 -0.43 -0.84
N VAL A 7 -2.68 -0.39 -1.32
CA VAL A 7 -2.29 -0.92 -2.63
C VAL A 7 -1.34 -2.08 -2.41
N GLU A 8 -1.84 -3.31 -2.56
CA GLU A 8 -1.12 -4.53 -2.27
C GLU A 8 -1.69 -5.67 -3.12
N ASP A 9 -0.86 -6.38 -3.85
CA ASP A 9 -1.31 -7.47 -4.72
C ASP A 9 -1.60 -8.77 -3.96
N GLU A 10 -0.97 -8.98 -2.79
CA GLU A 10 -1.19 -10.18 -1.98
C GLU A 10 -2.46 -10.04 -1.15
N PRO A 11 -3.52 -10.85 -1.42
CA PRO A 11 -4.79 -10.70 -0.69
C PRO A 11 -4.66 -10.92 0.81
N VAL A 12 -3.78 -11.81 1.26
CA VAL A 12 -3.60 -12.10 2.68
C VAL A 12 -3.01 -10.88 3.40
N ILE A 13 -1.98 -10.27 2.82
CA ILE A 13 -1.34 -9.08 3.39
C ILE A 13 -2.29 -7.90 3.36
N ARG A 14 -2.96 -7.70 2.22
CA ARG A 14 -3.93 -6.62 2.05
C ARG A 14 -5.07 -6.74 3.07
N GLY A 15 -5.59 -7.96 3.28
CA GLY A 15 -6.65 -8.21 4.25
C GLY A 15 -6.20 -8.00 5.69
N ALA A 16 -4.97 -8.36 6.02
CA ALA A 16 -4.42 -8.16 7.37
C ALA A 16 -4.28 -6.66 7.67
N LEU A 17 -3.78 -5.88 6.73
CA LEU A 17 -3.68 -4.42 6.87
C LEU A 17 -5.06 -3.79 7.02
N ARG A 18 -6.01 -4.22 6.21
CA ARG A 18 -7.38 -3.72 6.30
C ARG A 18 -7.96 -3.94 7.69
N LYS A 19 -7.83 -5.16 8.21
CA LYS A 19 -8.36 -5.49 9.55
C LYS A 19 -7.73 -4.62 10.63
N LEU A 20 -6.43 -4.40 10.55
CA LEU A 20 -5.71 -3.57 11.50
C LEU A 20 -6.23 -2.13 11.47
N LEU A 21 -6.35 -1.55 10.28
CA LEU A 21 -6.76 -0.16 10.12
C LEU A 21 -8.22 0.04 10.50
N VAL A 22 -9.09 -0.89 10.14
CA VAL A 22 -10.51 -0.82 10.50
C VAL A 22 -10.67 -0.91 12.01
N ARG A 23 -9.86 -1.73 12.67
CA ARG A 23 -9.87 -1.83 14.14
C ARG A 23 -9.54 -0.49 14.79
N HIS A 24 -8.69 0.31 14.15
CA HIS A 24 -8.33 1.64 14.63
C HIS A 24 -9.25 2.74 14.07
N GLU A 25 -10.44 2.35 13.62
CA GLU A 25 -11.51 3.25 13.20
C GLU A 25 -11.21 4.05 11.93
N HIS A 26 -10.33 3.53 11.07
CA HIS A 26 -10.08 4.12 9.76
C HIS A 26 -11.01 3.52 8.71
N SER A 27 -11.36 4.33 7.73
CA SER A 27 -12.08 3.88 6.54
C SER A 27 -11.04 3.41 5.52
N VAL A 28 -11.25 2.24 4.91
CA VAL A 28 -10.25 1.60 4.06
C VAL A 28 -10.82 1.27 2.69
N ALA A 29 -10.07 1.63 1.65
CA ALA A 29 -10.28 1.15 0.30
C ALA A 29 -9.07 0.31 -0.12
N GLU A 30 -9.24 -0.55 -1.10
CA GLU A 30 -8.20 -1.49 -1.53
C GLU A 30 -7.98 -1.43 -3.03
N ALA A 31 -6.74 -1.68 -3.44
CA ALA A 31 -6.37 -1.87 -4.84
C ALA A 31 -5.28 -2.93 -4.89
N ASP A 32 -5.21 -3.68 -5.98
CA ASP A 32 -4.22 -4.73 -6.17
C ASP A 32 -3.04 -4.30 -7.03
N SER A 33 -3.12 -3.12 -7.63
CA SER A 33 -2.10 -2.59 -8.54
C SER A 33 -2.15 -1.07 -8.56
N VAL A 34 -1.10 -0.46 -9.10
CA VAL A 34 -1.06 0.99 -9.31
C VAL A 34 -2.15 1.42 -10.29
N GLU A 35 -2.35 0.63 -11.35
CA GLU A 35 -3.40 0.92 -12.34
C GLU A 35 -4.78 0.94 -11.70
N GLN A 36 -5.09 -0.05 -10.87
CA GLN A 36 -6.36 -0.11 -10.18
C GLN A 36 -6.50 1.05 -9.18
N ALA A 37 -5.41 1.40 -8.49
CA ALA A 37 -5.42 2.52 -7.57
C ALA A 37 -5.75 3.84 -8.29
N ARG A 38 -5.19 4.05 -9.48
CA ARG A 38 -5.42 5.27 -10.26
C ARG A 38 -6.86 5.42 -10.74
N GLU A 39 -7.63 4.34 -10.79
CA GLU A 39 -9.05 4.40 -11.12
C GLU A 39 -9.85 5.06 -10.01
N GLN A 40 -9.29 5.19 -8.83
CA GLN A 40 -9.90 5.87 -7.71
C GLN A 40 -9.38 7.31 -7.63
N HIS A 41 -10.13 8.19 -7.00
CA HIS A 41 -9.69 9.56 -6.79
C HIS A 41 -8.68 9.59 -5.65
N LEU A 42 -7.38 9.57 -5.99
CA LEU A 42 -6.31 9.45 -5.00
C LEU A 42 -6.30 10.59 -3.99
N ASN A 43 -6.69 11.78 -4.40
CA ASN A 43 -6.69 12.94 -3.52
C ASN A 43 -7.81 12.93 -2.48
N GLN A 44 -8.75 11.99 -2.56
CA GLN A 44 -9.78 11.83 -1.52
C GLN A 44 -9.24 11.12 -0.28
N PHE A 45 -8.10 10.45 -0.40
CA PHE A 45 -7.52 9.70 0.71
C PHE A 45 -6.62 10.58 1.56
N ASP A 46 -6.60 10.30 2.86
CA ASP A 46 -5.71 10.97 3.80
C ASP A 46 -4.31 10.35 3.77
N LEU A 47 -4.22 9.10 3.37
CA LEU A 47 -2.97 8.35 3.28
C LEU A 47 -3.14 7.22 2.27
N ILE A 48 -2.08 6.96 1.52
CA ILE A 48 -1.99 5.79 0.65
C ILE A 48 -0.85 4.93 1.19
N ILE A 49 -1.15 3.66 1.48
CA ILE A 49 -0.12 2.68 1.87
C ILE A 49 0.06 1.75 0.69
N SER A 50 1.28 1.69 0.14
CA SER A 50 1.56 0.88 -1.04
C SER A 50 2.76 -0.02 -0.83
N ASP A 51 2.65 -1.26 -1.32
CA ASP A 51 3.81 -2.12 -1.45
C ASP A 51 4.76 -1.50 -2.48
N LEU A 52 6.06 -1.67 -2.26
CA LEU A 52 7.08 -1.24 -3.19
C LEU A 52 7.02 -2.05 -4.50
N ARG A 53 6.83 -3.35 -4.38
CA ARG A 53 6.84 -4.28 -5.50
C ARG A 53 5.44 -4.74 -5.86
N LEU A 54 4.95 -4.21 -6.96
CA LEU A 54 3.63 -4.56 -7.49
C LEU A 54 3.77 -5.06 -8.93
N PRO A 55 2.84 -5.91 -9.40
CA PRO A 55 2.80 -6.24 -10.84
C PRO A 55 2.56 -4.98 -11.65
N GLY A 56 3.26 -4.84 -12.77
CA GLY A 56 3.17 -3.65 -13.59
C GLY A 56 4.02 -2.52 -13.04
N GLU A 57 3.41 -1.38 -12.74
CA GLU A 57 4.15 -0.24 -12.20
C GLU A 57 4.49 -0.43 -10.73
N PRO A 58 5.67 0.02 -10.28
CA PRO A 58 6.03 -0.05 -8.86
C PRO A 58 5.19 0.91 -8.02
N GLY A 59 5.08 0.62 -6.71
CA GLY A 59 4.32 1.47 -5.79
C GLY A 59 4.77 2.91 -5.77
N THR A 60 6.06 3.17 -6.00
CA THR A 60 6.59 4.53 -6.04
C THR A 60 5.99 5.40 -7.15
N ALA A 61 5.43 4.78 -8.19
CA ALA A 61 4.74 5.53 -9.25
C ALA A 61 3.51 6.29 -8.73
N LEU A 62 2.95 5.84 -7.60
CA LEU A 62 1.79 6.52 -6.99
C LEU A 62 2.14 7.87 -6.41
N ILE A 63 3.39 8.10 -6.04
CA ILE A 63 3.82 9.36 -5.41
C ILE A 63 3.47 10.55 -6.32
N ALA A 64 3.81 10.45 -7.61
CA ALA A 64 3.51 11.50 -8.57
C ALA A 64 2.00 11.64 -8.80
N SER A 65 1.27 10.52 -8.83
CA SER A 65 -0.17 10.53 -9.11
C SER A 65 -0.99 11.02 -7.92
N ALA A 66 -0.47 10.88 -6.70
CA ALA A 66 -1.21 11.20 -5.49
C ALA A 66 -1.26 12.71 -5.19
N GLY A 67 -0.42 13.51 -5.83
CA GLY A 67 -0.39 14.95 -5.57
C GLY A 67 0.02 15.23 -4.14
N ALA A 68 -0.86 15.90 -3.37
CA ALA A 68 -0.58 16.26 -1.99
C ALA A 68 -0.84 15.12 -0.99
N THR A 69 -1.50 14.03 -1.41
CA THR A 69 -1.77 12.91 -0.51
C THR A 69 -0.48 12.15 -0.20
N PRO A 70 -0.12 11.97 1.09
CA PRO A 70 1.08 11.24 1.44
C PRO A 70 0.99 9.77 1.05
N VAL A 71 2.10 9.21 0.59
CA VAL A 71 2.22 7.81 0.21
C VAL A 71 3.28 7.15 1.08
N LEU A 72 2.86 6.16 1.85
CA LEU A 72 3.77 5.35 2.65
C LEU A 72 4.12 4.09 1.86
N ILE A 73 5.40 3.95 1.53
CA ILE A 73 5.88 2.77 0.81
C ILE A 73 6.35 1.75 1.83
N MET A 74 5.86 0.53 1.69
CA MET A 74 6.31 -0.58 2.53
C MET A 74 6.89 -1.69 1.67
N THR A 75 7.80 -2.47 2.24
CA THR A 75 8.29 -3.67 1.59
C THR A 75 7.34 -4.82 1.89
N SER A 76 7.23 -5.77 0.96
CA SER A 76 6.46 -6.98 1.23
C SER A 76 7.15 -7.78 2.34
N TYR A 77 6.37 -8.64 3.00
CA TYR A 77 6.92 -9.54 4.01
C TYR A 77 8.09 -10.38 3.46
N ALA A 78 7.94 -10.87 2.23
CA ALA A 78 8.98 -11.66 1.58
C ALA A 78 10.26 -10.83 1.34
N SER A 79 10.13 -9.58 0.93
CA SER A 79 11.26 -8.69 0.71
C SER A 79 11.98 -8.38 2.03
N LEU A 80 11.23 -8.13 3.09
CA LEU A 80 11.78 -7.88 4.41
C LEU A 80 12.53 -9.11 4.93
N ARG A 81 11.95 -10.29 4.77
CA ARG A 81 12.57 -11.53 5.18
C ARG A 81 13.87 -11.80 4.42
N SER A 82 13.87 -11.56 3.12
CA SER A 82 15.07 -11.72 2.30
C SER A 82 16.18 -10.77 2.75
N ALA A 83 15.84 -9.53 3.07
CA ALA A 83 16.81 -8.56 3.57
C ALA A 83 17.41 -9.00 4.91
N VAL A 84 16.58 -9.50 5.82
CA VAL A 84 17.04 -10.02 7.13
C VAL A 84 17.96 -11.22 6.93
N ASP A 85 17.59 -12.15 6.06
CA ASP A 85 18.41 -13.33 5.79
C ASP A 85 19.77 -12.95 5.20
N ALA A 86 19.81 -11.97 4.30
CA ALA A 86 21.05 -11.48 3.72
C ALA A 86 21.97 -10.86 4.78
N MET A 87 21.40 -10.18 5.76
CA MET A 87 22.17 -9.55 6.83
C MET A 87 22.78 -10.54 7.80
N ARG A 88 22.27 -11.75 7.86
CA ARG A 88 22.77 -12.79 8.77
C ARG A 88 23.97 -13.56 8.23
N GLN A 89 24.32 -13.38 6.99
CA GLN A 89 25.45 -14.11 6.36
C GLN A 89 26.78 -13.43 6.54
#